data_fcb5dcf2c1ad06ab1e86c552017daec4
#
_entry.id   fcb5dcf2c1ad06ab1e86c552017daec4
#
_cell.length_a   1.000
_cell.length_b   1.000
_cell.length_c   1.000
_cell.angle_alpha   90.00
_cell.angle_beta   90.00
_cell.angle_gamma   90.00
#
_symmetry.space_group_name_H-M   'P 1'
#
loop_
_entity.id
_entity.type
_entity.pdbx_description
1 polymer ?
#
loop_
_entity_poly.entity_id
_entity_poly.type
_entity_poly.pdbx_seq_one_letter_code
_entity_poly.pdbx_strand_id
1 'polypeptide(L)'
;YREWDGEGRMTGYCYDERGNLTSVIHPDGTEETRAYDEEDRLITETDALGNRRVLVYHEPSQDGTPVNGEGQLSAVIEADDRATFFEYDTHGLLSSVSLDDRTVHLEYNEQNNLVSVKNEKGVGTRWNYDHKGNVLSVLTSAGAKQTFRYDRLNRVTSITTGKRTTNLRYNSYEDVV
;
A
#
# COMPACT_ATOMS: atom_id res chain seq x y z
N TYR A 1 -24.45 1.83 18.32
CA TYR A 1 -23.88 0.83 19.24
C TYR A 1 -23.03 1.50 20.31
N ARG A 2 -22.96 0.93 21.52
CA ARG A 2 -22.15 1.43 22.64
C ARG A 2 -21.37 0.27 23.25
N GLU A 3 -20.10 0.53 23.56
CA GLU A 3 -19.19 -0.41 24.21
C GLU A 3 -18.68 0.19 25.52
N TRP A 4 -18.54 -0.62 26.57
CA TRP A 4 -18.05 -0.22 27.87
C TRP A 4 -16.78 -0.98 28.20
N ASP A 5 -15.71 -0.30 28.57
CA ASP A 5 -14.50 -0.96 29.03
C ASP A 5 -14.60 -1.40 30.50
N GLY A 6 -13.58 -2.09 31.00
CA GLY A 6 -13.54 -2.59 32.39
C GLY A 6 -13.50 -1.48 33.46
N GLU A 7 -13.28 -0.21 33.09
CA GLU A 7 -13.30 0.96 33.95
C GLU A 7 -14.61 1.75 33.86
N GLY A 8 -15.58 1.26 33.07
CA GLY A 8 -16.88 1.88 32.88
C GLY A 8 -16.89 3.09 31.94
N ARG A 9 -15.85 3.25 31.10
CA ARG A 9 -15.79 4.29 30.08
C ARG A 9 -16.53 3.82 28.83
N MET A 10 -17.33 4.68 28.24
CA MET A 10 -18.19 4.35 27.10
C MET A 10 -17.59 4.85 25.77
N THR A 11 -17.51 3.98 24.78
CA THR A 11 -17.30 4.35 23.38
C THR A 11 -18.60 4.14 22.58
N GLY A 12 -19.02 5.16 21.83
CA GLY A 12 -20.19 5.13 20.97
C GLY A 12 -19.80 4.93 19.50
N TYR A 13 -20.62 4.18 18.76
CA TYR A 13 -20.44 3.93 17.34
C TYR A 13 -21.74 4.25 16.60
N CYS A 14 -21.68 5.07 15.54
CA CYS A 14 -22.79 5.35 14.66
C CYS A 14 -22.54 4.73 13.28
N TYR A 15 -23.62 4.32 12.63
CA TYR A 15 -23.59 3.70 11.32
C TYR A 15 -24.67 4.31 10.44
N ASP A 16 -24.42 4.34 9.12
CA ASP A 16 -25.45 4.69 8.13
C ASP A 16 -26.41 3.50 7.88
N GLU A 17 -27.38 3.70 6.99
CA GLU A 17 -28.37 2.68 6.62
C GLU A 17 -27.75 1.47 5.89
N ARG A 18 -26.56 1.62 5.30
CA ARG A 18 -25.81 0.57 4.59
C ARG A 18 -24.87 -0.18 5.50
N GLY A 19 -24.69 0.29 6.76
CA GLY A 19 -23.85 -0.33 7.77
C GLY A 19 -22.43 0.21 7.83
N ASN A 20 -22.12 1.30 7.13
CA ASN A 20 -20.83 1.97 7.19
C ASN A 20 -20.68 2.75 8.51
N LEU A 21 -19.52 2.64 9.16
CA LEU A 21 -19.22 3.34 10.40
C LEU A 21 -19.01 4.84 10.14
N THR A 22 -19.98 5.68 10.52
CA THR A 22 -19.96 7.14 10.27
C THR A 22 -19.37 7.95 11.41
N SER A 23 -19.39 7.44 12.65
CA SER A 23 -18.81 8.15 13.80
C SER A 23 -18.36 7.21 14.90
N VAL A 24 -17.28 7.60 15.58
CA VAL A 24 -16.80 7.00 16.84
C VAL A 24 -16.74 8.13 17.89
N ILE A 25 -17.50 8.00 18.98
CA ILE A 25 -17.51 8.94 20.09
C ILE A 25 -16.70 8.33 21.24
N HIS A 26 -15.57 8.94 21.59
CA HIS A 26 -14.68 8.48 22.62
C HIS A 26 -15.17 8.80 24.03
N PRO A 27 -14.65 8.12 25.10
CA PRO A 27 -15.06 8.38 26.48
C PRO A 27 -14.82 9.80 26.99
N ASP A 28 -13.88 10.53 26.38
CA ASP A 28 -13.56 11.93 26.69
C ASP A 28 -14.46 12.94 25.96
N GLY A 29 -15.38 12.43 25.12
CA GLY A 29 -16.32 13.25 24.33
C GLY A 29 -15.75 13.71 22.99
N THR A 30 -14.53 13.35 22.63
CA THR A 30 -14.01 13.60 21.27
C THR A 30 -14.68 12.66 20.26
N GLU A 31 -14.77 13.09 19.00
CA GLU A 31 -15.45 12.35 17.96
C GLU A 31 -14.59 12.25 16.70
N GLU A 32 -14.55 11.04 16.12
CA GLU A 32 -14.06 10.80 14.77
C GLU A 32 -15.27 10.64 13.85
N THR A 33 -15.20 11.20 12.62
CA THR A 33 -16.29 11.09 11.64
C THR A 33 -15.79 10.56 10.31
N ARG A 34 -16.67 9.84 9.60
CA ARG A 34 -16.43 9.28 8.27
C ARG A 34 -17.62 9.50 7.37
N ALA A 35 -17.36 9.76 6.08
CA ALA A 35 -18.38 9.80 5.05
C ALA A 35 -17.98 8.88 3.89
N TYR A 36 -19.00 8.35 3.23
CA TYR A 36 -18.87 7.35 2.17
C TYR A 36 -19.65 7.80 0.94
N ASP A 37 -19.24 7.33 -0.24
CA ASP A 37 -19.98 7.54 -1.48
C ASP A 37 -21.07 6.45 -1.70
N GLU A 38 -21.66 6.44 -2.90
CA GLU A 38 -22.71 5.49 -3.25
C GLU A 38 -22.21 4.05 -3.40
N GLU A 39 -20.90 3.84 -3.61
CA GLU A 39 -20.22 2.55 -3.68
C GLU A 39 -19.60 2.08 -2.35
N ASP A 40 -19.96 2.74 -1.23
CA ASP A 40 -19.42 2.46 0.12
C ASP A 40 -17.92 2.71 0.27
N ARG A 41 -17.31 3.52 -0.61
CA ARG A 41 -15.91 3.93 -0.51
C ARG A 41 -15.79 5.13 0.43
N LEU A 42 -14.80 5.10 1.32
CA LEU A 42 -14.53 6.21 2.26
C LEU A 42 -14.06 7.46 1.49
N ILE A 43 -14.83 8.55 1.51
CA ILE A 43 -14.48 9.82 0.83
C ILE A 43 -13.97 10.90 1.79
N THR A 44 -14.29 10.81 3.07
CA THR A 44 -13.85 11.79 4.08
C THR A 44 -13.67 11.10 5.42
N GLU A 45 -12.59 11.43 6.10
CA GLU A 45 -12.34 11.06 7.49
C GLU A 45 -11.89 12.30 8.27
N THR A 46 -12.42 12.47 9.49
CA THR A 46 -12.00 13.53 10.43
C THR A 46 -11.60 12.84 11.73
N ASP A 47 -10.40 13.08 12.20
CA ASP A 47 -9.92 12.51 13.46
C ASP A 47 -10.47 13.25 14.70
N ALA A 48 -10.20 12.72 15.88
CA ALA A 48 -10.64 13.29 17.16
C ALA A 48 -10.05 14.69 17.45
N LEU A 49 -9.04 15.13 16.72
CA LEU A 49 -8.44 16.47 16.81
C LEU A 49 -9.03 17.46 15.79
N GLY A 50 -9.93 16.98 14.92
CA GLY A 50 -10.55 17.77 13.85
C GLY A 50 -9.72 17.82 12.54
N ASN A 51 -8.66 17.06 12.42
CA ASN A 51 -7.91 16.97 11.18
C ASN A 51 -8.73 16.19 10.15
N ARG A 52 -9.03 16.82 9.01
CA ARG A 52 -9.83 16.24 7.96
C ARG A 52 -8.96 15.73 6.82
N ARG A 53 -9.21 14.48 6.40
CA ARG A 53 -8.65 13.86 5.22
C ARG A 53 -9.74 13.63 4.18
N VAL A 54 -9.43 13.88 2.89
CA VAL A 54 -10.32 13.60 1.77
C VAL A 54 -9.68 12.55 0.87
N LEU A 55 -10.46 11.56 0.47
CA LEU A 55 -10.07 10.50 -0.44
C LEU A 55 -10.83 10.68 -1.76
N VAL A 56 -10.12 10.64 -2.87
CA VAL A 56 -10.68 10.79 -4.22
C VAL A 56 -10.37 9.53 -5.01
N TYR A 57 -11.31 9.09 -5.83
CA TYR A 57 -11.18 7.86 -6.61
C TYR A 57 -11.21 8.16 -8.11
N HIS A 58 -10.57 7.29 -8.91
CA HIS A 58 -10.69 7.33 -10.36
C HIS A 58 -12.12 6.93 -10.76
N GLU A 59 -12.85 7.87 -11.34
CA GLU A 59 -14.19 7.64 -11.82
C GLU A 59 -14.21 7.04 -13.23
N PRO A 60 -15.23 6.25 -13.59
CA PRO A 60 -15.41 5.77 -14.94
C PRO A 60 -15.55 6.93 -15.94
N SER A 61 -15.02 6.74 -17.14
CA SER A 61 -15.19 7.73 -18.20
C SER A 61 -16.66 7.84 -18.62
N GLN A 62 -17.15 9.05 -18.84
CA GLN A 62 -18.52 9.30 -19.29
C GLN A 62 -18.80 8.76 -20.71
N ASP A 63 -17.78 8.61 -21.54
CA ASP A 63 -17.88 8.08 -22.92
C ASP A 63 -17.58 6.59 -23.01
N GLY A 64 -17.35 5.92 -21.89
CA GLY A 64 -17.07 4.48 -21.81
C GLY A 64 -15.65 4.09 -22.22
N THR A 65 -14.71 5.05 -22.37
CA THR A 65 -13.30 4.71 -22.56
C THR A 65 -12.75 4.12 -21.27
N PRO A 66 -11.91 3.05 -21.32
CA PRO A 66 -11.31 2.50 -20.10
C PRO A 66 -10.46 3.53 -19.38
N VAL A 67 -10.67 3.67 -18.07
CA VAL A 67 -9.85 4.50 -17.16
C VAL A 67 -8.93 3.57 -16.38
N ASN A 68 -7.62 3.82 -16.44
CA ASN A 68 -6.67 3.07 -15.63
C ASN A 68 -6.95 3.32 -14.14
N GLY A 69 -7.10 2.24 -13.37
CA GLY A 69 -7.39 2.34 -11.95
C GLY A 69 -8.82 2.77 -11.62
N GLU A 70 -9.79 2.62 -12.53
CA GLU A 70 -11.20 2.89 -12.27
C GLU A 70 -11.66 2.28 -10.95
N GLY A 71 -12.31 3.09 -10.10
CA GLY A 71 -12.72 2.71 -8.75
C GLY A 71 -11.59 2.65 -7.72
N GLN A 72 -10.32 2.81 -8.13
CA GLN A 72 -9.18 2.86 -7.22
C GLN A 72 -8.89 4.30 -6.77
N LEU A 73 -8.16 4.43 -5.66
CA LEU A 73 -7.81 5.72 -5.06
C LEU A 73 -6.94 6.56 -6.01
N SER A 74 -7.39 7.76 -6.39
CA SER A 74 -6.64 8.68 -7.26
C SER A 74 -5.90 9.76 -6.47
N ALA A 75 -6.44 10.18 -5.31
CA ALA A 75 -5.76 11.12 -4.44
C ALA A 75 -6.17 10.97 -2.97
N VAL A 76 -5.25 11.35 -2.08
CA VAL A 76 -5.50 11.61 -0.66
C VAL A 76 -5.07 13.05 -0.37
N ILE A 77 -5.98 13.85 0.18
CA ILE A 77 -5.74 15.25 0.57
C ILE A 77 -5.78 15.31 2.10
N GLU A 78 -4.67 15.67 2.71
CA GLU A 78 -4.52 15.79 4.15
C GLU A 78 -5.05 17.13 4.69
N ALA A 79 -5.17 17.26 6.00
CA ALA A 79 -5.69 18.45 6.67
C ALA A 79 -4.88 19.73 6.43
N ASP A 80 -3.62 19.60 6.02
CA ASP A 80 -2.71 20.71 5.67
C ASP A 80 -2.66 21.01 4.16
N ASP A 81 -3.68 20.53 3.41
CA ASP A 81 -3.83 20.66 1.95
C ASP A 81 -2.76 19.95 1.12
N ARG A 82 -1.88 19.15 1.72
CA ARG A 82 -0.95 18.30 0.95
C ARG A 82 -1.72 17.16 0.31
N ALA A 83 -1.49 16.98 -0.98
CA ALA A 83 -2.13 15.93 -1.75
C ALA A 83 -1.13 14.88 -2.23
N THR A 84 -1.43 13.61 -1.99
CA THR A 84 -0.75 12.48 -2.60
C THR A 84 -1.61 11.94 -3.74
N PHE A 85 -1.05 11.82 -4.94
CA PHE A 85 -1.73 11.31 -6.13
C PHE A 85 -1.24 9.91 -6.48
N PHE A 86 -2.16 9.10 -7.00
CA PHE A 86 -1.94 7.71 -7.37
C PHE A 86 -2.38 7.51 -8.82
N GLU A 87 -1.49 6.91 -9.64
CA GLU A 87 -1.78 6.52 -11.01
C GLU A 87 -1.58 5.02 -11.20
N TYR A 88 -2.32 4.43 -12.11
CA TYR A 88 -2.32 3.00 -12.35
C TYR A 88 -2.01 2.69 -13.82
N ASP A 89 -1.49 1.51 -14.07
CA ASP A 89 -1.28 1.01 -15.43
C ASP A 89 -2.56 0.39 -16.01
N THR A 90 -2.48 -0.08 -17.24
CA THR A 90 -3.60 -0.72 -17.96
C THR A 90 -4.07 -2.04 -17.34
N HIS A 91 -3.32 -2.60 -16.38
CA HIS A 91 -3.69 -3.80 -15.61
C HIS A 91 -4.25 -3.45 -14.22
N GLY A 92 -4.41 -2.15 -13.91
CA GLY A 92 -4.85 -1.68 -12.61
C GLY A 92 -3.78 -1.76 -11.52
N LEU A 93 -2.50 -1.93 -11.87
CA LEU A 93 -1.39 -1.90 -10.91
C LEU A 93 -0.89 -0.47 -10.72
N LEU A 94 -0.55 -0.10 -9.48
CA LEU A 94 -0.05 1.23 -9.14
C LEU A 94 1.23 1.54 -9.92
N SER A 95 1.19 2.52 -10.81
CA SER A 95 2.30 2.90 -11.71
C SER A 95 3.08 4.11 -11.23
N SER A 96 2.42 5.05 -10.52
CA SER A 96 3.12 6.16 -9.88
C SER A 96 2.43 6.66 -8.60
N VAL A 97 3.24 7.24 -7.71
CA VAL A 97 2.81 8.00 -6.55
C VAL A 97 3.51 9.34 -6.55
N SER A 98 2.74 10.42 -6.46
CA SER A 98 3.26 11.79 -6.43
C SER A 98 2.83 12.52 -5.16
N LEU A 99 3.78 13.20 -4.53
CA LEU A 99 3.56 14.09 -3.39
C LEU A 99 4.43 15.33 -3.58
N ASP A 100 3.83 16.51 -3.58
CA ASP A 100 4.47 17.78 -3.94
C ASP A 100 5.15 17.68 -5.32
N ASP A 101 6.46 17.97 -5.40
CA ASP A 101 7.30 17.88 -6.59
C ASP A 101 8.05 16.53 -6.72
N ARG A 102 7.65 15.52 -5.97
CA ARG A 102 8.30 14.20 -5.94
C ARG A 102 7.38 13.13 -6.51
N THR A 103 7.86 12.43 -7.52
CA THR A 103 7.16 11.27 -8.08
C THR A 103 8.03 10.03 -7.98
N VAL A 104 7.39 8.94 -7.59
CA VAL A 104 7.97 7.60 -7.60
C VAL A 104 7.22 6.77 -8.63
N HIS A 105 7.95 6.13 -9.54
CA HIS A 105 7.40 5.26 -10.58
C HIS A 105 7.65 3.80 -10.23
N LEU A 106 6.64 2.97 -10.49
CA LEU A 106 6.64 1.54 -10.28
C LEU A 106 6.48 0.83 -11.63
N GLU A 107 7.24 -0.23 -11.85
CA GLU A 107 7.16 -1.05 -13.06
C GLU A 107 7.02 -2.52 -12.68
N TYR A 108 6.24 -3.27 -13.47
CA TYR A 108 5.93 -4.67 -13.22
C TYR A 108 6.30 -5.53 -14.43
N ASN A 109 6.54 -6.81 -14.21
CA ASN A 109 6.70 -7.78 -15.29
C ASN A 109 5.34 -8.37 -15.70
N GLU A 110 5.36 -9.25 -16.71
CA GLU A 110 4.15 -9.92 -17.24
C GLU A 110 3.41 -10.79 -16.20
N GLN A 111 4.06 -11.15 -15.09
CA GLN A 111 3.48 -11.89 -13.97
C GLN A 111 3.03 -10.98 -12.83
N ASN A 112 2.96 -9.65 -13.06
CA ASN A 112 2.60 -8.62 -12.07
C ASN A 112 3.56 -8.54 -10.87
N ASN A 113 4.78 -9.04 -10.98
CA ASN A 113 5.80 -8.81 -9.95
C ASN A 113 6.45 -7.44 -10.14
N LEU A 114 6.62 -6.69 -9.07
CA LEU A 114 7.29 -5.37 -9.07
C LEU A 114 8.77 -5.51 -9.44
N VAL A 115 9.18 -4.99 -10.58
CA VAL A 115 10.56 -5.09 -11.08
C VAL A 115 11.38 -3.82 -10.90
N SER A 116 10.73 -2.67 -10.70
CA SER A 116 11.42 -1.39 -10.55
C SER A 116 10.61 -0.42 -9.70
N VAL A 117 11.30 0.27 -8.79
CA VAL A 117 10.81 1.50 -8.14
C VAL A 117 11.90 2.54 -8.31
N LYS A 118 11.57 3.70 -8.89
CA LYS A 118 12.52 4.77 -9.15
C LYS A 118 11.86 6.15 -9.04
N ASN A 119 12.61 7.15 -8.63
CA ASN A 119 12.19 8.55 -8.74
C ASN A 119 12.42 9.09 -10.17
N GLU A 120 12.03 10.34 -10.41
CA GLU A 120 12.19 11.05 -11.69
C GLU A 120 13.65 11.13 -12.18
N LYS A 121 14.63 11.09 -11.26
CA LYS A 121 16.06 11.09 -11.57
C LYS A 121 16.60 9.70 -11.89
N GLY A 122 15.73 8.67 -11.90
CA GLY A 122 16.12 7.29 -12.13
C GLY A 122 16.80 6.62 -10.93
N VAL A 123 16.81 7.28 -9.76
CA VAL A 123 17.37 6.70 -8.53
C VAL A 123 16.33 5.79 -7.89
N GLY A 124 16.69 4.54 -7.69
CA GLY A 124 15.73 3.56 -7.18
C GLY A 124 16.32 2.16 -7.00
N THR A 125 15.44 1.17 -7.01
CA THR A 125 15.75 -0.24 -6.81
C THR A 125 15.10 -1.08 -7.91
N ARG A 126 15.79 -2.14 -8.35
CA ARG A 126 15.29 -3.12 -9.31
C ARG A 126 15.36 -4.52 -8.73
N TRP A 127 14.37 -5.34 -9.09
CA TRP A 127 14.25 -6.75 -8.71
C TRP A 127 14.20 -7.64 -9.94
N ASN A 128 14.80 -8.81 -9.85
CA ASN A 128 14.61 -9.89 -10.80
C ASN A 128 14.06 -11.11 -10.08
N TYR A 129 13.22 -11.86 -10.77
CA TYR A 129 12.52 -13.02 -10.23
C TYR A 129 12.79 -14.28 -11.05
N ASP A 130 12.60 -15.43 -10.44
CA ASP A 130 12.47 -16.67 -11.16
C ASP A 130 11.02 -16.87 -11.66
N HIS A 131 10.79 -17.97 -12.39
CA HIS A 131 9.47 -18.32 -12.94
C HIS A 131 8.41 -18.63 -11.88
N LYS A 132 8.80 -18.78 -10.61
CA LYS A 132 7.89 -19.01 -9.47
C LYS A 132 7.57 -17.74 -8.68
N GLY A 133 8.17 -16.60 -9.07
CA GLY A 133 8.02 -15.33 -8.36
C GLY A 133 9.00 -15.13 -7.21
N ASN A 134 10.03 -15.98 -7.05
CA ASN A 134 11.06 -15.76 -6.03
C ASN A 134 12.05 -14.69 -6.49
N VAL A 135 12.43 -13.77 -5.61
CA VAL A 135 13.41 -12.70 -5.89
C VAL A 135 14.81 -13.31 -6.10
N LEU A 136 15.35 -13.27 -7.30
CA LEU A 136 16.71 -13.70 -7.61
C LEU A 136 17.77 -12.65 -7.30
N SER A 137 17.43 -11.37 -7.50
CA SER A 137 18.33 -10.28 -7.18
C SER A 137 17.63 -8.96 -6.91
N VAL A 138 18.27 -8.14 -6.09
CA VAL A 138 17.93 -6.74 -5.83
C VAL A 138 19.13 -5.89 -6.19
N LEU A 139 18.93 -4.82 -6.95
CA LEU A 139 19.97 -3.88 -7.36
C LEU A 139 19.51 -2.46 -7.07
N THR A 140 20.27 -1.70 -6.30
CA THR A 140 20.02 -0.27 -6.04
C THR A 140 20.79 0.60 -7.05
N SER A 141 20.34 1.84 -7.24
CA SER A 141 21.05 2.84 -8.07
C SER A 141 22.45 3.20 -7.54
N ALA A 142 22.71 2.96 -6.24
CA ALA A 142 24.05 3.11 -5.66
C ALA A 142 24.98 1.94 -6.01
N GLY A 143 24.52 0.96 -6.82
CA GLY A 143 25.29 -0.21 -7.23
C GLY A 143 25.34 -1.35 -6.21
N ALA A 144 24.65 -1.23 -5.08
CA ALA A 144 24.54 -2.34 -4.13
C ALA A 144 23.68 -3.45 -4.75
N LYS A 145 24.26 -4.65 -4.82
CA LYS A 145 23.59 -5.84 -5.36
C LYS A 145 23.50 -6.92 -4.31
N GLN A 146 22.30 -7.49 -4.18
CA GLN A 146 22.04 -8.68 -3.39
C GLN A 146 21.44 -9.76 -4.28
N THR A 147 21.86 -11.02 -4.10
CA THR A 147 21.33 -12.16 -4.85
C THR A 147 20.91 -13.27 -3.91
N PHE A 148 19.89 -14.01 -4.32
CA PHE A 148 19.27 -15.07 -3.53
C PHE A 148 19.26 -16.37 -4.29
N ARG A 149 19.36 -17.49 -3.57
CA ARG A 149 19.13 -18.85 -4.08
C ARG A 149 18.11 -19.55 -3.21
N TYR A 150 17.36 -20.42 -3.82
CA TYR A 150 16.25 -21.14 -3.19
C TYR A 150 16.40 -22.65 -3.34
N ASP A 151 15.79 -23.38 -2.44
CA ASP A 151 15.60 -24.83 -2.56
C ASP A 151 14.30 -25.15 -3.32
N ARG A 152 13.98 -26.44 -3.43
CA ARG A 152 12.76 -26.91 -4.13
C ARG A 152 11.46 -26.51 -3.42
N LEU A 153 11.53 -26.16 -2.14
CA LEU A 153 10.42 -25.70 -1.31
C LEU A 153 10.28 -24.17 -1.27
N ASN A 154 11.01 -23.45 -2.16
CA ASN A 154 11.08 -21.98 -2.23
C ASN A 154 11.63 -21.31 -0.95
N ARG A 155 12.45 -22.01 -0.16
CA ARG A 155 13.14 -21.44 1.00
C ARG A 155 14.50 -20.91 0.58
N VAL A 156 14.92 -19.74 1.11
CA VAL A 156 16.21 -19.11 0.79
C VAL A 156 17.37 -19.96 1.31
N THR A 157 18.23 -20.45 0.44
CA THR A 157 19.43 -21.24 0.81
C THR A 157 20.72 -20.44 0.78
N SER A 158 20.75 -19.30 0.08
CA SER A 158 21.95 -18.45 0.01
C SER A 158 21.56 -17.01 -0.25
N ILE A 159 22.23 -16.09 0.46
CA ILE A 159 22.14 -14.65 0.26
C ILE A 159 23.57 -14.15 0.02
N THR A 160 23.79 -13.49 -1.13
CA THR A 160 25.08 -12.86 -1.44
C THR A 160 24.93 -11.36 -1.52
N THR A 161 25.72 -10.61 -0.76
CA THR A 161 25.79 -9.14 -0.78
C THR A 161 27.24 -8.73 -1.03
N GLY A 162 27.49 -8.16 -2.21
CA GLY A 162 28.85 -7.86 -2.66
C GLY A 162 29.72 -9.12 -2.72
N LYS A 163 30.77 -9.18 -1.88
CA LYS A 163 31.67 -10.35 -1.78
C LYS A 163 31.30 -11.33 -0.67
N ARG A 164 30.32 -11.02 0.16
CA ARG A 164 29.90 -11.85 1.30
C ARG A 164 28.73 -12.73 0.92
N THR A 165 28.84 -14.04 1.20
CA THR A 165 27.76 -15.01 1.04
C THR A 165 27.41 -15.63 2.38
N THR A 166 26.14 -15.63 2.71
CA THR A 166 25.56 -16.34 3.85
C THR A 166 24.75 -17.52 3.31
N ASN A 167 25.03 -18.72 3.78
CA ASN A 167 24.30 -19.94 3.45
C ASN A 167 23.34 -20.28 4.60
N LEU A 168 22.14 -20.68 4.26
CA LEU A 168 21.07 -21.07 5.17
C LEU A 168 20.76 -22.56 4.98
N ARG A 169 20.58 -23.28 6.06
CA ARG A 169 20.15 -24.67 6.07
C ARG A 169 18.89 -24.78 6.92
N TYR A 170 18.06 -25.73 6.62
CA TYR A 170 16.80 -25.95 7.30
C TYR A 170 16.74 -27.38 7.85
N ASN A 171 16.20 -27.52 9.05
CA ASN A 171 15.89 -28.84 9.63
C ASN A 171 14.53 -29.37 9.09
N SER A 172 14.13 -30.55 9.58
CA SER A 172 12.85 -31.18 9.20
C SER A 172 11.61 -30.40 9.70
N TYR A 173 11.78 -29.46 10.63
CA TYR A 173 10.74 -28.60 11.18
C TYR A 173 10.72 -27.22 10.53
N GLU A 174 11.48 -27.03 9.43
CA GLU A 174 11.61 -25.78 8.68
C GLU A 174 12.33 -24.62 9.41
N ASP A 175 12.95 -24.88 10.57
CA ASP A 175 13.79 -23.90 11.25
C ASP A 175 15.16 -23.78 10.56
N VAL A 176 15.72 -22.55 10.57
CA VAL A 176 17.08 -22.29 10.11
C VAL A 176 18.08 -22.87 11.13
N VAL A 177 19.04 -23.65 10.66
CA VAL A 177 20.07 -24.33 11.48
C VAL A 177 21.49 -24.05 10.95
#